data_d6203231e21d7fd7af959f05b5de94bc
#
_entry.id   d6203231e21d7fd7af959f05b5de94bc
#
_cell.length_a   1.000
_cell.length_b   1.000
_cell.length_c   1.000
_cell.angle_alpha   90.00
_cell.angle_beta   90.00
_cell.angle_gamma   90.00
#
_symmetry.space_group_name_H-M   'P 1'
#
loop_
_entity.id
_entity.type
_entity.pdbx_description
1 polymer ?
#
loop_
_entity_poly.entity_id
_entity_poly.type
_entity_poly.pdbx_seq_one_letter_code
_entity_poly.pdbx_strand_id
1 'polypeptide(L)'
;GLGDVYKRQPYIHEQFPDQDIEFITGNNDTDLYSYFEEHGELPDIITVRRFSGKDAQDLEPYLMDFASYDVVSRYYSYALQYYKNSKNEIQWLPICGIPQTIIANKTLFEQYGIKIPKNYKEYAQACQQFYDNGIKPYSLDLAEDWSAHEVIQTGAIGEFMSLDGIEWRSSAESASGDIAFDDALWKRIFSETNTFLKDSHFTSDDISVDINTAAQMFLEGKAAMFHGYPALMQEYQEQMDAELTRIPFFSQISDEAFINMTPSLNIAFNKDLEKDQEKLDLAFDVLDRMISKEGQTLIAEGKGVISLNVDVPNMMEDVPGLEDEINNNSVYIRYSAQKSFDASLKAVHGLLSGEMDETQAYDAFRSTMNSKDSKEETTVNFENEYAISLNDKNGRDAASSILTTIREENDAQLALVPYYYFTSSIYKGECTGSRVALMTAKSSDTPLYLAKINGKEVYELAEKYLAESDEKFHITNKYELPVASGMKIIVRQEENGFSLKDIEVNKKKTDKDKEYSILLTDTTMSVLKKINPECEIRQLKDTTLSSAWTAAMANGQQPSAPEDYIEVEK
;
A
#
# COMPACT_ATOMS: atom_id res chain seq x y z
N GLY A 1 -2.26 1.47 -1.59
CA GLY A 1 -3.60 1.12 -1.13
C GLY A 1 -4.40 0.41 -2.20
N LEU A 2 -5.45 -0.28 -1.80
CA LEU A 2 -6.38 -0.99 -2.68
C LEU A 2 -7.02 -0.10 -3.74
N GLY A 3 -7.30 1.16 -3.41
CA GLY A 3 -7.83 2.13 -4.36
C GLY A 3 -7.05 2.27 -5.65
N ASP A 4 -5.77 1.99 -5.60
CA ASP A 4 -4.89 2.13 -6.77
C ASP A 4 -5.15 1.09 -7.86
N VAL A 5 -5.53 -0.13 -7.51
CA VAL A 5 -5.74 -1.22 -8.47
C VAL A 5 -7.03 -0.99 -9.29
N TYR A 6 -8.09 -0.52 -8.64
CA TYR A 6 -9.41 -0.41 -9.26
C TYR A 6 -9.57 0.72 -10.28
N LYS A 7 -8.81 1.80 -10.12
CA LYS A 7 -8.80 2.89 -11.11
C LYS A 7 -7.92 2.56 -12.31
N ARG A 8 -6.89 1.72 -12.11
CA ARG A 8 -5.93 1.36 -13.16
C ARG A 8 -6.46 0.34 -14.14
N GLN A 9 -7.16 -0.70 -13.65
CA GLN A 9 -7.74 -1.72 -14.51
C GLN A 9 -8.68 -1.13 -15.57
N PRO A 10 -9.70 -0.32 -15.22
CA PRO A 10 -10.55 0.32 -16.20
C PRO A 10 -9.77 1.18 -17.19
N TYR A 11 -8.83 1.97 -16.71
CA TYR A 11 -8.02 2.84 -17.55
C TYR A 11 -7.22 2.05 -18.59
N ILE A 12 -6.51 1.00 -18.16
CA ILE A 12 -5.73 0.16 -19.07
C ILE A 12 -6.64 -0.58 -20.07
N HIS A 13 -7.75 -1.16 -19.62
CA HIS A 13 -8.72 -1.79 -20.53
C HIS A 13 -9.30 -0.81 -21.55
N GLU A 14 -9.58 0.43 -21.15
CA GLU A 14 -10.07 1.47 -22.07
C GLU A 14 -9.01 1.93 -23.07
N GLN A 15 -7.73 1.92 -22.70
CA GLN A 15 -6.63 2.23 -23.62
C GLN A 15 -6.34 1.07 -24.60
N PHE A 16 -6.61 -0.17 -24.18
CA PHE A 16 -6.30 -1.39 -24.95
C PHE A 16 -7.53 -2.32 -25.05
N PRO A 17 -8.63 -1.86 -25.66
CA PRO A 17 -9.91 -2.60 -25.65
C PRO A 17 -9.87 -3.92 -26.42
N ASP A 18 -8.95 -4.06 -27.38
CA ASP A 18 -8.80 -5.24 -28.24
C ASP A 18 -7.72 -6.22 -27.72
N GLN A 19 -7.09 -5.91 -26.56
CA GLN A 19 -6.04 -6.74 -25.98
C GLN A 19 -6.57 -7.54 -24.80
N ASP A 20 -6.15 -8.79 -24.71
CA ASP A 20 -6.43 -9.66 -23.57
C ASP A 20 -5.41 -9.41 -22.45
N ILE A 21 -5.74 -8.50 -21.54
CA ILE A 21 -4.92 -8.13 -20.40
C ILE A 21 -5.61 -8.61 -19.12
N GLU A 22 -5.03 -9.61 -18.49
CA GLU A 22 -5.48 -10.11 -17.19
C GLU A 22 -4.80 -9.33 -16.03
N PHE A 23 -5.59 -8.96 -15.04
CA PHE A 23 -5.09 -8.32 -13.82
C PHE A 23 -5.16 -9.28 -12.64
N ILE A 24 -4.05 -9.43 -11.96
CA ILE A 24 -3.94 -10.20 -10.71
C ILE A 24 -3.70 -9.21 -9.57
N THR A 25 -4.37 -9.41 -8.44
CA THR A 25 -4.13 -8.59 -7.25
C THR A 25 -2.70 -8.77 -6.78
N GLY A 26 -1.95 -7.68 -6.76
CA GLY A 26 -0.55 -7.67 -6.35
C GLY A 26 -0.36 -7.44 -4.85
N ASN A 27 0.89 -7.43 -4.43
CA ASN A 27 1.32 -7.10 -3.08
C ASN A 27 2.18 -5.82 -3.08
N ASN A 28 2.37 -5.24 -1.92
CA ASN A 28 3.26 -4.08 -1.75
C ASN A 28 4.74 -4.44 -1.86
N ASP A 29 5.09 -5.69 -1.61
CA ASP A 29 6.44 -6.24 -1.56
C ASP A 29 6.64 -7.31 -2.64
N THR A 30 7.84 -7.83 -2.78
CA THR A 30 8.22 -8.78 -3.81
C THR A 30 7.95 -10.25 -3.45
N ASP A 31 7.60 -10.54 -2.21
CA ASP A 31 7.39 -11.89 -1.68
C ASP A 31 6.34 -12.72 -2.45
N LEU A 32 5.23 -12.09 -2.85
CA LEU A 32 4.20 -12.74 -3.67
C LEU A 32 4.74 -13.14 -5.05
N TYR A 33 5.52 -12.27 -5.69
CA TYR A 33 6.06 -12.54 -7.02
C TYR A 33 7.20 -13.56 -6.98
N SER A 34 8.00 -13.59 -5.91
CA SER A 34 8.96 -14.66 -5.64
C SER A 34 8.23 -16.00 -5.52
N TYR A 35 7.08 -16.02 -4.85
CA TYR A 35 6.26 -17.23 -4.75
C TYR A 35 5.67 -17.67 -6.09
N PHE A 36 5.22 -16.73 -6.93
CA PHE A 36 4.80 -17.06 -8.31
C PHE A 36 5.95 -17.63 -9.14
N GLU A 37 7.15 -17.06 -9.02
CA GLU A 37 8.33 -17.55 -9.74
C GLU A 37 8.68 -18.98 -9.35
N GLU A 38 8.66 -19.32 -8.05
CA GLU A 38 8.89 -20.69 -7.54
C GLU A 38 7.99 -21.74 -8.24
N HIS A 39 6.85 -21.30 -8.79
CA HIS A 39 5.89 -22.16 -9.47
C HIS A 39 5.80 -21.91 -10.99
N GLY A 40 6.68 -21.08 -11.55
CA GLY A 40 6.72 -20.78 -12.97
C GLY A 40 5.53 -19.93 -13.46
N GLU A 41 4.91 -19.16 -12.57
CA GLU A 41 3.72 -18.35 -12.83
C GLU A 41 3.99 -16.82 -12.68
N LEU A 42 5.26 -16.40 -12.83
CA LEU A 42 5.59 -14.98 -12.74
C LEU A 42 4.85 -14.18 -13.83
N PRO A 43 4.03 -13.18 -13.47
CA PRO A 43 3.33 -12.35 -14.46
C PRO A 43 4.26 -11.63 -15.42
N ASP A 44 3.75 -11.27 -16.61
CA ASP A 44 4.51 -10.49 -17.60
C ASP A 44 4.95 -9.12 -17.04
N ILE A 45 4.06 -8.45 -16.32
CA ILE A 45 4.31 -7.16 -15.67
C ILE A 45 4.01 -7.30 -14.17
N ILE A 46 4.93 -6.87 -13.33
CA ILE A 46 4.75 -6.85 -11.88
C ILE A 46 4.89 -5.45 -11.31
N THR A 47 4.13 -5.17 -10.26
CA THR A 47 4.13 -3.86 -9.62
C THR A 47 4.22 -4.00 -8.10
N VAL A 48 5.12 -3.24 -7.49
CA VAL A 48 5.32 -3.21 -6.03
C VAL A 48 5.56 -1.79 -5.55
N ARG A 49 5.42 -1.57 -4.26
CA ARG A 49 5.90 -0.34 -3.61
C ARG A 49 7.33 -0.49 -3.12
N ARG A 50 7.75 -1.71 -2.77
CA ARG A 50 9.07 -2.03 -2.22
C ARG A 50 9.66 -3.24 -2.95
N PHE A 51 10.94 -3.18 -3.26
CA PHE A 51 11.66 -4.24 -3.97
C PHE A 51 13.02 -4.54 -3.33
N SER A 52 13.16 -4.33 -2.03
CA SER A 52 14.39 -4.63 -1.28
C SER A 52 14.30 -5.97 -0.55
N GLY A 53 15.45 -6.55 -0.26
CA GLY A 53 15.55 -7.78 0.53
C GLY A 53 15.67 -9.06 -0.32
N LYS A 54 15.58 -10.19 0.36
CA LYS A 54 15.86 -11.51 -0.24
C LYS A 54 14.93 -11.83 -1.42
N ASP A 55 13.63 -11.65 -1.24
CA ASP A 55 12.65 -11.97 -2.30
C ASP A 55 12.87 -11.12 -3.56
N ALA A 56 13.28 -9.84 -3.41
CA ALA A 56 13.62 -9.01 -4.56
C ALA A 56 14.83 -9.54 -5.31
N GLN A 57 15.82 -10.04 -4.60
CA GLN A 57 17.04 -10.59 -5.20
C GLN A 57 16.81 -11.96 -5.81
N ASP A 58 15.97 -12.79 -5.21
CA ASP A 58 15.58 -14.08 -5.79
C ASP A 58 14.86 -13.87 -7.14
N LEU A 59 14.20 -12.70 -7.34
CA LEU A 59 13.59 -12.31 -8.62
C LEU A 59 14.57 -11.76 -9.66
N GLU A 60 15.72 -11.23 -9.27
CA GLU A 60 16.66 -10.58 -10.21
C GLU A 60 16.97 -11.40 -11.48
N PRO A 61 17.18 -12.72 -11.43
CA PRO A 61 17.45 -13.53 -12.62
C PRO A 61 16.32 -13.56 -13.65
N TYR A 62 15.10 -13.27 -13.20
CA TYR A 62 13.86 -13.39 -13.97
C TYR A 62 13.31 -12.05 -14.46
N LEU A 63 13.89 -10.95 -14.02
CA LEU A 63 13.48 -9.61 -14.41
C LEU A 63 14.31 -9.07 -15.56
N MET A 64 13.67 -8.28 -16.43
CA MET A 64 14.29 -7.61 -17.55
C MET A 64 15.13 -6.41 -17.09
N ASP A 65 16.29 -6.20 -17.72
CA ASP A 65 17.11 -5.01 -17.51
C ASP A 65 16.68 -3.90 -18.47
N PHE A 66 16.11 -2.84 -17.94
CA PHE A 66 15.71 -1.67 -18.72
C PHE A 66 16.88 -0.78 -19.20
N ALA A 67 18.10 -0.98 -18.70
CA ALA A 67 19.23 -0.11 -18.99
C ALA A 67 19.55 0.02 -20.50
N SER A 68 19.21 -0.98 -21.30
CA SER A 68 19.39 -1.00 -22.75
C SER A 68 18.18 -0.46 -23.54
N TYR A 69 17.12 -0.05 -22.89
CA TYR A 69 15.89 0.43 -23.52
C TYR A 69 15.71 1.94 -23.38
N ASP A 70 15.11 2.57 -24.37
CA ASP A 70 14.94 4.03 -24.45
C ASP A 70 14.16 4.63 -23.27
N VAL A 71 13.29 3.83 -22.62
CA VAL A 71 12.48 4.27 -21.49
C VAL A 71 13.31 4.87 -20.34
N VAL A 72 14.52 4.38 -20.11
CA VAL A 72 15.41 4.88 -19.05
C VAL A 72 15.81 6.34 -19.29
N SER A 73 15.99 6.73 -20.56
CA SER A 73 16.36 8.11 -20.92
C SER A 73 15.25 9.13 -20.64
N ARG A 74 14.02 8.67 -20.42
CA ARG A 74 12.87 9.51 -20.09
C ARG A 74 12.79 9.85 -18.60
N TYR A 75 13.67 9.30 -17.77
CA TYR A 75 13.70 9.54 -16.32
C TYR A 75 14.76 10.57 -15.94
N TYR A 76 14.45 11.40 -14.94
CA TYR A 76 15.46 12.20 -14.28
C TYR A 76 16.50 11.30 -13.61
N SER A 77 17.77 11.67 -13.68
CA SER A 77 18.87 10.85 -13.12
C SER A 77 18.73 10.61 -11.62
N TYR A 78 18.25 11.58 -10.85
CA TYR A 78 18.03 11.43 -9.42
C TYR A 78 16.93 10.38 -9.10
N ALA A 79 15.97 10.20 -10.00
CA ALA A 79 14.87 9.24 -9.80
C ALA A 79 15.34 7.79 -9.88
N LEU A 80 16.40 7.51 -10.64
CA LEU A 80 16.93 6.16 -10.84
C LEU A 80 18.24 5.88 -10.07
N GLN A 81 18.74 6.82 -9.28
CA GLN A 81 20.04 6.64 -8.59
C GLN A 81 20.06 5.44 -7.63
N TYR A 82 18.91 5.06 -7.06
CA TYR A 82 18.77 3.93 -6.14
C TYR A 82 18.22 2.66 -6.79
N TYR A 83 17.99 2.67 -8.11
CA TYR A 83 17.34 1.57 -8.84
C TYR A 83 18.34 0.62 -9.51
N LYS A 84 19.62 0.86 -9.36
CA LYS A 84 20.68 -0.04 -9.86
C LYS A 84 20.93 -1.16 -8.85
N ASN A 85 20.86 -2.40 -9.32
CA ASN A 85 21.26 -3.55 -8.53
C ASN A 85 22.80 -3.69 -8.48
N SER A 86 23.31 -4.72 -7.79
CA SER A 86 24.75 -4.99 -7.67
C SER A 86 25.48 -5.22 -9.00
N LYS A 87 24.74 -5.51 -10.07
CA LYS A 87 25.26 -5.72 -11.44
C LYS A 87 25.14 -4.48 -12.32
N ASN A 88 24.70 -3.34 -11.76
CA ASN A 88 24.36 -2.10 -12.47
C ASN A 88 23.18 -2.22 -13.44
N GLU A 89 22.33 -3.22 -13.30
CA GLU A 89 21.10 -3.37 -14.06
C GLU A 89 20.00 -2.51 -13.41
N ILE A 90 19.08 -2.00 -14.23
CA ILE A 90 17.86 -1.29 -13.80
C ILE A 90 16.66 -2.18 -14.12
N GLN A 91 16.18 -2.91 -13.12
CA GLN A 91 15.09 -3.87 -13.29
C GLN A 91 13.74 -3.34 -12.80
N TRP A 92 13.75 -2.24 -12.08
CA TRP A 92 12.57 -1.57 -11.56
C TRP A 92 12.52 -0.12 -12.03
N LEU A 93 11.34 0.35 -12.40
CA LEU A 93 11.10 1.75 -12.75
C LEU A 93 10.01 2.33 -11.87
N PRO A 94 10.19 3.49 -11.23
CA PRO A 94 9.12 4.17 -10.51
C PRO A 94 8.14 4.79 -11.51
N ILE A 95 6.85 4.75 -11.20
CA ILE A 95 5.84 5.38 -12.08
C ILE A 95 5.76 6.88 -11.83
N CYS A 96 5.60 7.29 -10.56
CA CYS A 96 5.63 8.68 -10.13
C CYS A 96 5.94 8.77 -8.64
N GLY A 97 6.18 9.96 -8.13
CA GLY A 97 6.43 10.24 -6.73
C GLY A 97 5.25 10.94 -6.04
N ILE A 98 4.90 10.47 -4.86
CA ILE A 98 3.96 11.15 -3.96
C ILE A 98 4.77 11.92 -2.93
N PRO A 99 4.73 13.26 -2.95
CA PRO A 99 5.49 14.07 -2.00
C PRO A 99 4.85 14.02 -0.61
N GLN A 100 5.69 13.83 0.38
CA GLN A 100 5.37 13.99 1.80
C GLN A 100 6.08 15.25 2.31
N THR A 101 5.36 16.09 3.00
CA THR A 101 5.87 17.35 3.53
C THR A 101 5.17 17.69 4.85
N ILE A 102 5.58 18.75 5.50
CA ILE A 102 4.86 19.31 6.63
C ILE A 102 3.73 20.20 6.08
N ILE A 103 2.50 19.94 6.48
CA ILE A 103 1.36 20.84 6.29
C ILE A 103 1.34 21.82 7.46
N ALA A 104 1.37 23.11 7.20
CA ALA A 104 1.39 24.14 8.23
C ALA A 104 0.12 24.99 8.18
N ASN A 105 -0.47 25.27 9.34
CA ASN A 105 -1.56 26.21 9.50
C ASN A 105 -1.00 27.65 9.46
N LYS A 106 -0.94 28.22 8.26
CA LYS A 106 -0.38 29.57 8.04
C LYS A 106 -1.10 30.64 8.85
N THR A 107 -2.42 30.49 9.03
CA THR A 107 -3.20 31.43 9.87
C THR A 107 -2.71 31.44 11.32
N LEU A 108 -2.35 30.28 11.90
CA LEU A 108 -1.75 30.23 13.24
C LEU A 108 -0.36 30.89 13.29
N PHE A 109 0.47 30.66 12.28
CA PHE A 109 1.77 31.33 12.18
C PHE A 109 1.60 32.86 12.19
N GLU A 110 0.67 33.40 11.38
CA GLU A 110 0.38 34.83 11.34
C GLU A 110 -0.21 35.36 12.65
N GLN A 111 -1.16 34.60 13.25
CA GLN A 111 -1.81 34.98 14.51
C GLN A 111 -0.80 35.15 15.66
N TYR A 112 0.21 34.30 15.72
CA TYR A 112 1.24 34.34 16.77
C TYR A 112 2.49 35.14 16.35
N GLY A 113 2.49 35.74 15.15
CA GLY A 113 3.63 36.50 14.63
C GLY A 113 4.88 35.65 14.38
N ILE A 114 4.68 34.34 14.14
CA ILE A 114 5.74 33.36 13.87
C ILE A 114 5.93 33.30 12.36
N LYS A 115 7.18 33.34 11.91
CA LYS A 115 7.50 33.22 10.48
C LYS A 115 7.48 31.76 10.04
N ILE A 116 7.01 31.53 8.81
CA ILE A 116 7.19 30.23 8.15
C ILE A 116 8.69 29.96 7.98
N PRO A 117 9.22 28.86 8.52
CA PRO A 117 10.65 28.58 8.52
C PRO A 117 11.19 28.29 7.12
N LYS A 118 12.46 28.64 6.88
CA LYS A 118 13.18 28.40 5.64
C LYS A 118 14.41 27.52 5.82
N ASN A 119 14.78 27.19 7.03
CA ASN A 119 15.86 26.29 7.40
C ASN A 119 15.58 25.65 8.77
N TYR A 120 16.40 24.68 9.15
CA TYR A 120 16.18 23.92 10.39
C TYR A 120 16.19 24.80 11.65
N LYS A 121 17.09 25.79 11.72
CA LYS A 121 17.17 26.70 12.86
C LYS A 121 15.87 27.49 13.03
N GLU A 122 15.32 27.99 11.94
CA GLU A 122 14.04 28.71 11.98
C GLU A 122 12.88 27.78 12.32
N TYR A 123 12.94 26.51 11.87
CA TYR A 123 11.96 25.49 12.24
C TYR A 123 11.96 25.23 13.75
N ALA A 124 13.13 24.98 14.35
CA ALA A 124 13.24 24.77 15.79
C ALA A 124 12.76 25.99 16.59
N GLN A 125 13.07 27.21 16.12
CA GLN A 125 12.58 28.44 16.74
C GLN A 125 11.06 28.57 16.65
N ALA A 126 10.46 28.28 15.52
CA ALA A 126 9.02 28.29 15.34
C ALA A 126 8.33 27.28 16.27
N CYS A 127 8.87 26.07 16.37
CA CYS A 127 8.38 25.04 17.29
C CYS A 127 8.42 25.53 18.76
N GLN A 128 9.54 26.12 19.19
CA GLN A 128 9.65 26.67 20.54
C GLN A 128 8.63 27.79 20.80
N GLN A 129 8.43 28.69 19.84
CA GLN A 129 7.46 29.76 19.99
C GLN A 129 6.01 29.27 20.07
N PHE A 130 5.64 28.25 19.30
CA PHE A 130 4.32 27.64 19.45
C PHE A 130 4.16 26.95 20.80
N TYR A 131 5.16 26.19 21.22
CA TYR A 131 5.15 25.53 22.52
C TYR A 131 4.98 26.53 23.68
N ASP A 132 5.71 27.64 23.66
CA ASP A 132 5.62 28.72 24.66
C ASP A 132 4.22 29.38 24.69
N ASN A 133 3.49 29.33 23.60
CA ASN A 133 2.10 29.83 23.49
C ASN A 133 1.04 28.73 23.77
N GLY A 134 1.45 27.54 24.19
CA GLY A 134 0.54 26.43 24.52
C GLY A 134 -0.06 25.74 23.30
N ILE A 135 0.51 25.94 22.12
CA ILE A 135 0.14 25.26 20.88
C ILE A 135 1.12 24.12 20.63
N LYS A 136 0.64 22.92 20.35
CA LYS A 136 1.52 21.82 19.94
C LYS A 136 2.19 22.20 18.60
N PRO A 137 3.54 22.21 18.52
CA PRO A 137 4.20 22.62 17.29
C PRO A 137 3.88 21.70 16.11
N TYR A 138 3.99 20.38 16.33
CA TYR A 138 3.84 19.39 15.31
C TYR A 138 3.07 18.17 15.85
N SER A 139 1.99 17.77 15.20
CA SER A 139 1.22 16.58 15.53
C SER A 139 1.53 15.46 14.55
N LEU A 140 1.90 14.29 15.09
CA LEU A 140 2.17 13.07 14.34
C LEU A 140 1.52 11.85 15.01
N ASP A 141 1.17 10.87 14.20
CA ASP A 141 0.63 9.58 14.59
C ASP A 141 1.76 8.59 14.94
N LEU A 142 2.49 8.85 16.00
CA LEU A 142 3.67 8.07 16.40
C LEU A 142 3.32 6.69 16.98
N ALA A 143 2.04 6.33 17.11
CA ALA A 143 1.61 4.97 17.34
C ALA A 143 1.84 4.08 16.09
N GLU A 144 1.95 4.69 14.91
CA GLU A 144 2.12 4.00 13.64
C GLU A 144 3.60 3.83 13.27
N ASP A 145 3.95 2.66 12.78
CA ASP A 145 5.32 2.31 12.42
C ASP A 145 5.87 3.15 11.26
N TRP A 146 5.02 3.45 10.28
CA TRP A 146 5.39 4.26 9.12
C TRP A 146 5.71 5.72 9.50
N SER A 147 5.03 6.30 10.48
CA SER A 147 5.32 7.65 10.99
C SER A 147 6.64 7.69 11.75
N ALA A 148 6.89 6.71 12.61
CA ALA A 148 8.18 6.57 13.27
C ALA A 148 9.34 6.40 12.27
N HIS A 149 9.08 5.64 11.18
CA HIS A 149 10.03 5.47 10.10
C HIS A 149 10.32 6.78 9.35
N GLU A 150 9.31 7.58 9.07
CA GLU A 150 9.48 8.90 8.46
C GLU A 150 10.24 9.86 9.36
N VAL A 151 9.99 9.85 10.66
CA VAL A 151 10.70 10.72 11.63
C VAL A 151 12.21 10.52 11.57
N ILE A 152 12.69 9.28 11.50
CA ILE A 152 14.13 9.03 11.38
C ILE A 152 14.67 9.62 10.09
N GLN A 153 14.00 9.39 8.96
CA GLN A 153 14.49 9.81 7.66
C GLN A 153 14.36 11.32 7.45
N THR A 154 13.26 11.92 7.89
CA THR A 154 13.04 13.37 7.72
C THR A 154 13.77 14.20 8.77
N GLY A 155 13.91 13.70 10.00
CA GLY A 155 14.69 14.33 11.04
C GLY A 155 16.19 14.40 10.74
N ALA A 156 16.72 13.39 10.04
CA ALA A 156 18.12 13.31 9.61
C ALA A 156 18.29 13.37 8.09
N ILE A 157 17.40 14.07 7.38
CA ILE A 157 17.34 14.06 5.92
C ILE A 157 18.65 14.52 5.27
N GLY A 158 19.37 15.43 5.90
CA GLY A 158 20.68 15.90 5.44
C GLY A 158 21.72 14.77 5.43
N GLU A 159 21.75 13.93 6.45
CA GLU A 159 22.66 12.77 6.50
C GLU A 159 22.30 11.73 5.44
N PHE A 160 21.01 11.45 5.23
CA PHE A 160 20.58 10.53 4.17
C PHE A 160 20.89 11.05 2.74
N MET A 161 20.92 12.36 2.54
CA MET A 161 21.28 13.01 1.27
C MET A 161 22.77 13.32 1.14
N SER A 162 23.57 13.05 2.18
CA SER A 162 25.04 13.12 2.10
C SER A 162 25.63 12.00 1.24
N LEU A 163 26.89 12.13 0.85
CA LEU A 163 27.57 11.06 0.11
C LEU A 163 27.59 9.75 0.90
N ASP A 164 27.89 9.81 2.21
CA ASP A 164 27.89 8.64 3.08
C ASP A 164 26.50 7.98 3.12
N GLY A 165 25.43 8.79 3.22
CA GLY A 165 24.05 8.31 3.25
C GLY A 165 23.61 7.64 1.95
N ILE A 166 23.97 8.23 0.81
CA ILE A 166 23.70 7.68 -0.52
C ILE A 166 24.46 6.37 -0.73
N GLU A 167 25.73 6.31 -0.34
CA GLU A 167 26.56 5.10 -0.43
C GLU A 167 26.02 3.98 0.46
N TRP A 168 25.71 4.29 1.73
CA TRP A 168 25.08 3.32 2.62
C TRP A 168 23.78 2.76 2.02
N ARG A 169 22.92 3.63 1.54
CA ARG A 169 21.64 3.23 0.98
C ARG A 169 21.77 2.30 -0.21
N SER A 170 22.65 2.62 -1.15
CA SER A 170 22.96 1.78 -2.31
C SER A 170 23.41 0.37 -1.88
N SER A 171 24.26 0.30 -0.85
CA SER A 171 24.70 -0.96 -0.25
C SER A 171 23.55 -1.72 0.44
N ALA A 172 22.70 -1.02 1.16
CA ALA A 172 21.59 -1.62 1.89
C ALA A 172 20.50 -2.18 0.95
N GLU A 173 20.21 -1.47 -0.14
CA GLU A 173 19.22 -1.91 -1.12
C GLU A 173 19.69 -3.12 -1.94
N SER A 174 20.99 -3.29 -2.11
CA SER A 174 21.59 -4.44 -2.81
C SER A 174 22.02 -5.59 -1.87
N ALA A 175 21.75 -5.49 -0.56
CA ALA A 175 22.16 -6.51 0.40
C ALA A 175 21.31 -7.79 0.31
N SER A 176 21.96 -8.95 0.09
CA SER A 176 21.31 -10.28 0.07
C SER A 176 21.21 -10.97 1.44
N GLY A 177 21.79 -10.35 2.45
CA GLY A 177 21.86 -10.83 3.83
C GLY A 177 21.76 -9.68 4.81
N ASP A 178 22.54 -9.76 5.89
CA ASP A 178 22.58 -8.70 6.88
C ASP A 178 23.05 -7.38 6.24
N ILE A 179 22.33 -6.31 6.57
CA ILE A 179 22.67 -4.97 6.11
C ILE A 179 23.89 -4.48 6.91
N ALA A 180 24.90 -4.03 6.19
CA ALA A 180 26.05 -3.36 6.80
C ALA A 180 25.68 -1.92 7.19
N PHE A 181 26.02 -1.52 8.40
CA PHE A 181 25.81 -0.18 8.92
C PHE A 181 27.13 0.53 9.10
N ASP A 182 27.23 1.76 8.58
CA ASP A 182 28.30 2.68 8.97
C ASP A 182 27.98 3.30 10.32
N ASP A 183 28.68 2.87 11.37
CA ASP A 183 28.41 3.32 12.73
C ASP A 183 28.58 4.85 12.88
N ALA A 184 29.48 5.49 12.16
CA ALA A 184 29.68 6.94 12.23
C ALA A 184 28.49 7.69 11.64
N LEU A 185 28.04 7.30 10.47
CA LEU A 185 26.85 7.85 9.82
C LEU A 185 25.61 7.63 10.68
N TRP A 186 25.37 6.42 11.14
CA TRP A 186 24.15 6.09 11.86
C TRP A 186 24.07 6.69 13.26
N LYS A 187 25.20 6.93 13.92
CA LYS A 187 25.23 7.72 15.16
C LYS A 187 24.84 9.17 14.91
N ARG A 188 25.27 9.77 13.79
CA ARG A 188 24.81 11.12 13.40
C ARG A 188 23.31 11.13 13.10
N ILE A 189 22.81 10.14 12.35
CA ILE A 189 21.37 10.00 12.03
C ILE A 189 20.54 9.94 13.33
N PHE A 190 20.91 9.13 14.30
CA PHE A 190 20.16 9.02 15.56
C PHE A 190 20.31 10.25 16.45
N SER A 191 21.44 10.94 16.40
CA SER A 191 21.61 12.23 17.11
C SER A 191 20.72 13.31 16.51
N GLU A 192 20.65 13.42 15.18
CA GLU A 192 19.75 14.37 14.50
C GLU A 192 18.28 14.00 14.69
N THR A 193 17.94 12.72 14.65
CA THR A 193 16.57 12.24 14.94
C THR A 193 16.13 12.64 16.33
N ASN A 194 16.98 12.43 17.35
CA ASN A 194 16.68 12.81 18.73
C ASN A 194 16.56 14.34 18.87
N THR A 195 17.42 15.09 18.20
CA THR A 195 17.35 16.57 18.17
C THR A 195 16.03 17.02 17.54
N PHE A 196 15.64 16.44 16.40
CA PHE A 196 14.36 16.73 15.73
C PHE A 196 13.16 16.43 16.64
N LEU A 197 13.14 15.30 17.32
CA LEU A 197 12.08 14.95 18.27
C LEU A 197 11.95 15.96 19.40
N LYS A 198 13.08 16.40 19.97
CA LYS A 198 13.13 17.39 21.06
C LYS A 198 12.71 18.78 20.57
N ASP A 199 13.25 19.23 19.45
CA ASP A 199 12.95 20.56 18.89
C ASP A 199 11.50 20.68 18.41
N SER A 200 10.90 19.56 17.98
CA SER A 200 9.48 19.48 17.65
C SER A 200 8.56 19.33 18.87
N HIS A 201 9.14 19.24 20.08
CA HIS A 201 8.42 19.03 21.35
C HIS A 201 7.58 17.77 21.40
N PHE A 202 8.04 16.67 20.78
CA PHE A 202 7.46 15.35 21.01
C PHE A 202 7.85 14.81 22.39
N THR A 203 6.93 14.10 23.01
CA THR A 203 7.07 13.53 24.35
C THR A 203 6.64 12.07 24.39
N SER A 204 6.76 11.42 25.54
CA SER A 204 6.25 10.06 25.74
C SER A 204 4.75 9.93 25.52
N ASP A 205 3.98 11.00 25.66
CA ASP A 205 2.53 10.99 25.41
C ASP A 205 2.20 10.79 23.92
N ASP A 206 3.12 11.17 23.04
CA ASP A 206 2.93 11.05 21.59
C ASP A 206 3.07 9.60 21.08
N ILE A 207 3.66 8.69 21.86
CA ILE A 207 3.83 7.27 21.49
C ILE A 207 2.50 6.58 21.18
N SER A 208 1.41 6.99 21.84
CA SER A 208 0.08 6.40 21.70
C SER A 208 -0.86 7.19 20.76
N VAL A 209 -0.37 8.26 20.15
CA VAL A 209 -1.17 9.09 19.25
C VAL A 209 -1.36 8.37 17.92
N ASP A 210 -2.61 8.02 17.61
CA ASP A 210 -3.01 7.45 16.33
C ASP A 210 -3.29 8.54 15.28
N ILE A 211 -3.49 8.12 14.03
CA ILE A 211 -3.71 9.03 12.91
C ILE A 211 -4.94 9.93 13.10
N ASN A 212 -6.03 9.41 13.65
CA ASN A 212 -7.25 10.19 13.85
C ASN A 212 -7.05 11.27 14.92
N THR A 213 -6.39 10.92 16.01
CA THR A 213 -6.06 11.85 17.10
C THR A 213 -5.12 12.95 16.60
N ALA A 214 -4.05 12.59 15.88
CA ALA A 214 -3.10 13.55 15.31
C ALA A 214 -3.77 14.51 14.33
N ALA A 215 -4.59 13.98 13.42
CA ALA A 215 -5.34 14.78 12.45
C ALA A 215 -6.33 15.73 13.14
N GLN A 216 -7.08 15.27 14.15
CA GLN A 216 -8.03 16.08 14.88
C GLN A 216 -7.35 17.24 15.61
N MET A 217 -6.18 17.02 16.21
CA MET A 217 -5.42 18.09 16.86
C MET A 217 -5.06 19.21 15.88
N PHE A 218 -4.67 18.86 14.66
CA PHE A 218 -4.37 19.84 13.63
C PHE A 218 -5.63 20.56 13.11
N LEU A 219 -6.69 19.82 12.80
CA LEU A 219 -7.97 20.37 12.31
C LEU A 219 -8.62 21.34 13.31
N GLU A 220 -8.48 21.09 14.60
CA GLU A 220 -8.98 21.95 15.67
C GLU A 220 -8.05 23.16 15.97
N GLY A 221 -6.94 23.31 15.27
CA GLY A 221 -5.96 24.37 15.51
C GLY A 221 -5.18 24.21 16.83
N LYS A 222 -5.19 23.03 17.44
CA LYS A 222 -4.41 22.69 18.63
C LYS A 222 -2.95 22.36 18.32
N ALA A 223 -2.68 22.00 17.07
CA ALA A 223 -1.35 21.82 16.51
C ALA A 223 -1.13 22.77 15.33
N ALA A 224 0.08 23.32 15.22
CA ALA A 224 0.44 24.24 14.15
C ALA A 224 0.82 23.55 12.85
N MET A 225 1.36 22.34 12.97
CA MET A 225 1.85 21.55 11.85
C MET A 225 1.37 20.11 11.94
N PHE A 226 1.19 19.51 10.77
CA PHE A 226 0.88 18.08 10.58
C PHE A 226 1.63 17.58 9.35
N HIS A 227 1.89 16.29 9.24
CA HIS A 227 2.51 15.78 8.05
C HIS A 227 1.48 15.32 7.01
N GLY A 228 1.85 15.32 5.72
CA GLY A 228 0.95 14.79 4.72
C GLY A 228 1.34 15.08 3.27
N TYR A 229 0.47 14.64 2.40
CA TYR A 229 0.57 14.74 0.96
C TYR A 229 -0.45 15.74 0.39
N PRO A 230 -0.36 16.16 -0.91
CA PRO A 230 -1.18 17.24 -1.46
C PRO A 230 -2.69 17.09 -1.29
N ALA A 231 -3.25 15.90 -1.57
CA ALA A 231 -4.68 15.69 -1.45
C ALA A 231 -5.18 15.82 0.00
N LEU A 232 -4.38 15.39 0.98
CA LEU A 232 -4.72 15.55 2.40
C LEU A 232 -4.75 17.02 2.78
N MET A 233 -3.81 17.82 2.28
CA MET A 233 -3.82 19.26 2.51
C MET A 233 -5.08 19.91 1.91
N GLN A 234 -5.48 19.53 0.71
CA GLN A 234 -6.71 20.03 0.09
C GLN A 234 -7.94 19.66 0.91
N GLU A 235 -8.04 18.39 1.34
CA GLU A 235 -9.13 17.92 2.20
C GLU A 235 -9.22 18.74 3.51
N TYR A 236 -8.09 19.02 4.14
CA TYR A 236 -8.05 19.80 5.39
C TYR A 236 -8.34 21.28 5.15
N GLN A 237 -7.91 21.82 4.01
CA GLN A 237 -8.25 23.20 3.63
C GLN A 237 -9.75 23.42 3.50
N GLU A 238 -10.50 22.40 3.03
CA GLU A 238 -11.97 22.45 2.92
C GLU A 238 -12.67 22.35 4.29
N GLN A 239 -12.03 21.72 5.28
CA GLN A 239 -12.58 21.53 6.63
C GLN A 239 -12.22 22.66 7.60
N MET A 240 -11.16 23.43 7.33
CA MET A 240 -10.63 24.44 8.23
C MET A 240 -10.93 25.86 7.73
N ASP A 241 -11.34 26.74 8.65
CA ASP A 241 -11.35 28.18 8.41
C ASP A 241 -9.94 28.76 8.65
N ALA A 242 -8.96 28.28 7.88
CA ALA A 242 -7.56 28.64 7.99
C ALA A 242 -6.86 28.51 6.65
N GLU A 243 -5.87 29.34 6.38
CA GLU A 243 -4.99 29.18 5.23
C GLU A 243 -3.89 28.17 5.57
N LEU A 244 -3.72 27.17 4.72
CA LEU A 244 -2.67 26.17 4.85
C LEU A 244 -1.53 26.44 3.87
N THR A 245 -0.33 26.03 4.24
CA THR A 245 0.85 26.03 3.37
C THR A 245 1.68 24.79 3.61
N ARG A 246 2.76 24.62 2.85
CA ARG A 246 3.70 23.51 3.01
C ARG A 246 5.04 24.00 3.47
N ILE A 247 5.70 23.13 4.24
CA ILE A 247 7.08 23.30 4.68
C ILE A 247 7.84 22.05 4.27
N PRO A 248 8.99 22.19 3.57
CA PRO A 248 9.86 21.05 3.28
C PRO A 248 10.55 20.55 4.55
N PHE A 249 11.24 19.42 4.48
CA PHE A 249 12.09 18.95 5.56
C PHE A 249 13.48 19.56 5.42
N PHE A 250 13.99 20.10 6.53
CA PHE A 250 15.25 20.84 6.55
C PHE A 250 16.42 19.95 7.00
N SER A 251 17.56 20.10 6.33
CA SER A 251 18.81 19.52 6.78
C SER A 251 19.27 20.19 8.08
N GLN A 252 19.77 19.41 9.04
CA GLN A 252 20.43 19.93 10.25
C GLN A 252 21.91 20.25 10.02
N ILE A 253 22.50 19.74 8.92
CA ILE A 253 23.94 19.88 8.61
C ILE A 253 24.23 20.88 7.48
N SER A 254 23.19 21.40 6.83
CA SER A 254 23.30 22.40 5.76
C SER A 254 22.05 23.29 5.73
N ASP A 255 22.05 24.32 4.90
CA ASP A 255 20.88 25.18 4.66
C ASP A 255 19.92 24.59 3.60
N GLU A 256 20.11 23.33 3.21
CA GLU A 256 19.27 22.65 2.21
C GLU A 256 17.97 22.16 2.82
N ALA A 257 16.97 22.07 1.95
CA ALA A 257 15.66 21.52 2.28
C ALA A 257 15.24 20.52 1.19
N PHE A 258 14.43 19.54 1.58
CA PHE A 258 14.05 18.44 0.72
C PHE A 258 12.56 18.11 0.86
N ILE A 259 11.98 17.65 -0.25
CA ILE A 259 10.70 16.96 -0.26
C ILE A 259 10.99 15.47 0.01
N ASN A 260 10.34 14.89 1.00
CA ASN A 260 10.36 13.44 1.17
C ASN A 260 9.37 12.83 0.17
N MET A 261 9.83 11.96 -0.70
CA MET A 261 9.01 11.34 -1.74
C MET A 261 8.91 9.84 -1.54
N THR A 262 7.69 9.34 -1.62
CA THR A 262 7.44 7.89 -1.71
C THR A 262 7.09 7.56 -3.16
N PRO A 263 7.77 6.61 -3.82
CA PRO A 263 7.32 6.09 -5.10
C PRO A 263 5.89 5.56 -4.95
N SER A 264 4.99 5.96 -5.84
CA SER A 264 3.60 5.48 -5.80
C SER A 264 3.55 4.00 -6.10
N LEU A 265 4.37 3.59 -7.06
CA LEU A 265 4.45 2.25 -7.59
C LEU A 265 5.77 2.08 -8.32
N ASN A 266 6.39 0.92 -8.19
CA ASN A 266 7.51 0.49 -9.02
C ASN A 266 7.04 -0.64 -9.92
N ILE A 267 7.50 -0.66 -11.16
CA ILE A 267 7.14 -1.64 -12.18
C ILE A 267 8.39 -2.40 -12.65
N ALA A 268 8.25 -3.69 -12.85
CA ALA A 268 9.25 -4.53 -13.50
C ALA A 268 8.60 -5.44 -14.53
N PHE A 269 9.37 -5.87 -15.51
CA PHE A 269 8.94 -6.79 -16.54
C PHE A 269 9.60 -8.15 -16.37
N ASN A 270 8.82 -9.20 -16.59
CA ASN A 270 9.34 -10.56 -16.71
C ASN A 270 10.28 -10.64 -17.92
N LYS A 271 11.47 -11.18 -17.73
CA LYS A 271 12.48 -11.33 -18.78
C LYS A 271 12.00 -12.17 -19.96
N ASP A 272 11.03 -13.05 -19.75
CA ASP A 272 10.47 -13.88 -20.80
C ASP A 272 9.74 -13.08 -21.88
N LEU A 273 9.35 -11.82 -21.61
CA LEU A 273 8.85 -10.90 -22.62
C LEU A 273 9.86 -10.67 -23.76
N GLU A 274 11.18 -10.74 -23.51
CA GLU A 274 12.20 -10.60 -24.56
C GLU A 274 12.15 -11.73 -25.62
N LYS A 275 11.41 -12.81 -25.33
CA LYS A 275 11.22 -13.93 -26.28
C LYS A 275 10.00 -13.73 -27.21
N ASP A 276 9.15 -12.75 -26.92
CA ASP A 276 7.91 -12.45 -27.66
C ASP A 276 7.80 -10.94 -27.91
N GLN A 277 8.21 -10.49 -29.09
CA GLN A 277 8.26 -9.07 -29.43
C GLN A 277 6.89 -8.38 -29.38
N GLU A 278 5.81 -9.08 -29.75
CA GLU A 278 4.46 -8.51 -29.73
C GLU A 278 4.01 -8.23 -28.29
N LYS A 279 4.26 -9.16 -27.38
CA LYS A 279 3.99 -8.98 -25.95
C LYS A 279 4.88 -7.90 -25.33
N LEU A 280 6.16 -7.88 -25.71
CA LEU A 280 7.10 -6.87 -25.23
C LEU A 280 6.69 -5.47 -25.63
N ASP A 281 6.30 -5.28 -26.89
CA ASP A 281 5.82 -3.99 -27.40
C ASP A 281 4.55 -3.56 -26.66
N LEU A 282 3.59 -4.47 -26.44
CA LEU A 282 2.40 -4.18 -25.66
C LEU A 282 2.73 -3.82 -24.20
N ALA A 283 3.70 -4.50 -23.59
CA ALA A 283 4.13 -4.18 -22.22
C ALA A 283 4.72 -2.76 -22.12
N PHE A 284 5.52 -2.34 -23.10
CA PHE A 284 6.01 -0.97 -23.17
C PHE A 284 4.89 0.04 -23.45
N ASP A 285 3.92 -0.29 -24.29
CA ASP A 285 2.75 0.57 -24.53
C ASP A 285 1.93 0.76 -23.24
N VAL A 286 1.76 -0.29 -22.44
CA VAL A 286 1.12 -0.20 -21.11
C VAL A 286 1.94 0.69 -20.18
N LEU A 287 3.26 0.50 -20.11
CA LEU A 287 4.15 1.35 -19.32
C LEU A 287 4.04 2.82 -19.74
N ASP A 288 4.05 3.10 -21.03
CA ASP A 288 3.93 4.46 -21.57
C ASP A 288 2.62 5.14 -21.16
N ARG A 289 1.51 4.40 -21.10
CA ARG A 289 0.25 4.92 -20.56
C ARG A 289 0.33 5.19 -19.06
N MET A 290 0.97 4.32 -18.31
CA MET A 290 1.11 4.49 -16.86
C MET A 290 1.99 5.70 -16.49
N ILE A 291 3.07 5.95 -17.23
CA ILE A 291 3.97 7.10 -16.98
C ILE A 291 3.55 8.39 -17.70
N SER A 292 2.46 8.38 -18.47
CA SER A 292 1.86 9.59 -19.04
C SER A 292 1.30 10.51 -17.95
N LYS A 293 1.07 11.78 -18.27
CA LYS A 293 0.43 12.72 -17.33
C LYS A 293 -0.89 12.17 -16.77
N GLU A 294 -1.72 11.60 -17.64
CA GLU A 294 -3.01 11.02 -17.26
C GLU A 294 -2.84 9.79 -16.37
N GLY A 295 -1.97 8.86 -16.74
CA GLY A 295 -1.68 7.66 -15.97
C GLY A 295 -1.11 7.99 -14.58
N GLN A 296 -0.15 8.90 -14.49
CA GLN A 296 0.40 9.35 -13.22
C GLN A 296 -0.65 10.01 -12.33
N THR A 297 -1.55 10.83 -12.90
CA THR A 297 -2.66 11.46 -12.15
C THR A 297 -3.61 10.43 -11.57
N LEU A 298 -4.00 9.42 -12.37
CA LEU A 298 -4.86 8.32 -11.92
C LEU A 298 -4.19 7.46 -10.83
N ILE A 299 -2.92 7.11 -11.03
CA ILE A 299 -2.17 6.28 -10.08
C ILE A 299 -2.00 6.97 -8.74
N ALA A 300 -1.81 8.28 -8.74
CA ALA A 300 -1.70 9.07 -7.52
C ALA A 300 -3.05 9.54 -6.96
N GLU A 301 -4.17 9.13 -7.56
CA GLU A 301 -5.53 9.49 -7.13
C GLU A 301 -5.75 11.01 -6.99
N GLY A 302 -5.15 11.79 -7.86
CA GLY A 302 -5.22 13.25 -7.78
C GLY A 302 -4.48 13.87 -6.57
N LYS A 303 -3.64 13.08 -5.87
CA LYS A 303 -2.94 13.51 -4.64
C LYS A 303 -1.82 14.54 -4.89
N GLY A 304 -1.64 14.96 -6.13
CA GLY A 304 -0.48 15.73 -6.58
C GLY A 304 0.75 14.84 -6.68
N VAL A 305 1.47 14.92 -7.78
CA VAL A 305 2.62 14.04 -8.05
C VAL A 305 3.84 14.84 -8.45
N ILE A 306 4.99 14.36 -8.00
CA ILE A 306 6.26 14.69 -8.61
C ILE A 306 6.43 13.74 -9.79
N SER A 307 6.45 14.29 -11.00
CA SER A 307 6.80 13.51 -12.18
C SER A 307 8.28 13.17 -12.14
N LEU A 308 8.57 11.89 -12.38
CA LEU A 308 9.94 11.39 -12.47
C LEU A 308 10.44 11.31 -13.92
N ASN A 309 9.58 11.70 -14.87
CA ASN A 309 9.84 11.70 -16.30
C ASN A 309 10.08 13.12 -16.82
N VAL A 310 11.12 13.27 -17.65
CA VAL A 310 11.55 14.59 -18.19
C VAL A 310 10.55 15.19 -19.17
N ASP A 311 9.72 14.38 -19.79
CA ASP A 311 8.69 14.77 -20.78
C ASP A 311 7.29 14.98 -20.16
N VAL A 312 7.13 14.74 -18.86
CA VAL A 312 5.88 14.99 -18.13
C VAL A 312 6.12 16.07 -17.08
N PRO A 313 5.39 17.19 -17.09
CA PRO A 313 5.58 18.26 -16.12
C PRO A 313 5.17 17.81 -14.72
N ASN A 314 5.79 18.41 -13.70
CA ASN A 314 5.32 18.23 -12.33
C ASN A 314 3.88 18.72 -12.18
N MET A 315 3.06 17.93 -11.50
CA MET A 315 1.63 18.19 -11.27
C MET A 315 1.37 18.78 -9.88
N MET A 316 2.34 19.51 -9.36
CA MET A 316 2.29 20.19 -8.05
C MET A 316 2.16 21.70 -8.16
N GLU A 317 1.70 22.21 -9.30
CA GLU A 317 1.61 23.67 -9.58
C GLU A 317 0.76 24.43 -8.54
N ASP A 318 -0.16 23.73 -7.87
CA ASP A 318 -1.05 24.33 -6.86
C ASP A 318 -0.59 24.10 -5.42
N VAL A 319 0.65 23.68 -5.20
CA VAL A 319 1.17 23.41 -3.85
C VAL A 319 2.11 24.54 -3.41
N PRO A 320 1.61 25.53 -2.67
CA PRO A 320 2.44 26.64 -2.21
C PRO A 320 3.51 26.17 -1.22
N GLY A 321 4.68 26.81 -1.28
CA GLY A 321 5.76 26.62 -0.31
C GLY A 321 6.82 25.60 -0.67
N LEU A 322 6.75 24.96 -1.86
CA LEU A 322 7.72 23.96 -2.32
C LEU A 322 8.32 24.27 -3.70
N GLU A 323 8.13 25.47 -4.21
CA GLU A 323 8.53 25.85 -5.58
C GLU A 323 10.05 25.71 -5.78
N ASP A 324 10.83 26.08 -4.79
CA ASP A 324 12.29 26.02 -4.85
C ASP A 324 12.79 24.56 -4.87
N GLU A 325 12.22 23.70 -4.02
CA GLU A 325 12.60 22.28 -3.93
C GLU A 325 12.22 21.54 -5.20
N ILE A 326 11.04 21.84 -5.78
CA ILE A 326 10.60 21.26 -7.06
C ILE A 326 11.53 21.68 -8.19
N ASN A 327 11.81 22.99 -8.30
CA ASN A 327 12.62 23.55 -9.37
C ASN A 327 14.09 23.06 -9.30
N ASN A 328 14.59 22.81 -8.10
CA ASN A 328 15.94 22.33 -7.85
C ASN A 328 16.05 20.81 -7.83
N ASN A 329 14.95 20.07 -8.01
CA ASN A 329 14.88 18.62 -7.82
C ASN A 329 15.41 18.17 -6.44
N SER A 330 15.17 18.99 -5.40
CA SER A 330 15.55 18.69 -4.02
C SER A 330 14.60 17.66 -3.42
N VAL A 331 14.70 16.44 -3.91
CA VAL A 331 13.80 15.33 -3.59
C VAL A 331 14.61 14.20 -2.97
N TYR A 332 14.19 13.79 -1.77
CA TYR A 332 14.65 12.58 -1.11
C TYR A 332 13.67 11.45 -1.39
N ILE A 333 14.13 10.37 -2.00
CA ILE A 333 13.31 9.16 -2.19
C ILE A 333 13.41 8.32 -0.92
N ARG A 334 12.29 8.14 -0.23
CA ARG A 334 12.24 7.41 1.04
C ARG A 334 12.80 5.99 0.89
N TYR A 335 13.75 5.62 1.77
CA TYR A 335 14.15 4.23 1.93
C TYR A 335 13.02 3.45 2.60
N SER A 336 12.67 2.29 2.09
CA SER A 336 11.62 1.45 2.66
C SER A 336 11.99 -0.02 2.50
N ALA A 337 12.43 -0.63 3.59
CA ALA A 337 12.57 -2.08 3.71
C ALA A 337 11.57 -2.61 4.74
N GLN A 338 11.12 -3.86 4.60
CA GLN A 338 10.06 -4.41 5.45
C GLN A 338 10.35 -4.25 6.96
N LYS A 339 11.56 -4.60 7.40
CA LYS A 339 11.97 -4.50 8.81
C LYS A 339 12.28 -3.08 9.28
N SER A 340 12.41 -2.12 8.35
CA SER A 340 12.77 -0.74 8.72
C SER A 340 11.66 -0.02 9.48
N PHE A 341 10.42 -0.41 9.27
CA PHE A 341 9.26 0.14 9.98
C PHE A 341 9.26 -0.28 11.45
N ASP A 342 9.34 -1.59 11.73
CA ASP A 342 9.42 -2.12 13.10
C ASP A 342 10.66 -1.60 13.84
N ALA A 343 11.80 -1.55 13.15
CA ALA A 343 13.05 -1.03 13.70
C ALA A 343 12.92 0.43 14.09
N SER A 344 12.27 1.24 13.25
CA SER A 344 12.04 2.66 13.50
C SER A 344 11.08 2.89 14.67
N LEU A 345 9.96 2.15 14.68
CA LEU A 345 8.98 2.26 15.77
C LEU A 345 9.65 2.00 17.13
N LYS A 346 10.39 0.91 17.24
CA LYS A 346 11.10 0.53 18.46
C LYS A 346 12.10 1.59 18.89
N ALA A 347 12.89 2.12 17.96
CA ALA A 347 13.92 3.12 18.26
C ALA A 347 13.32 4.47 18.66
N VAL A 348 12.32 4.97 17.92
CA VAL A 348 11.66 6.26 18.20
C VAL A 348 10.89 6.20 19.53
N HIS A 349 10.16 5.12 19.78
CA HIS A 349 9.49 4.94 21.08
C HIS A 349 10.48 4.88 22.25
N GLY A 350 11.61 4.18 22.07
CA GLY A 350 12.66 4.13 23.09
C GLY A 350 13.27 5.49 23.41
N LEU A 351 13.49 6.34 22.39
CA LEU A 351 13.96 7.72 22.57
C LEU A 351 12.92 8.58 23.31
N LEU A 352 11.65 8.51 22.90
CA LEU A 352 10.57 9.33 23.46
C LEU A 352 10.21 8.92 24.89
N SER A 353 10.23 7.63 25.20
CA SER A 353 9.99 7.14 26.57
C SER A 353 11.15 7.40 27.53
N GLY A 354 12.33 7.71 26.98
CA GLY A 354 13.58 7.83 27.77
C GLY A 354 14.16 6.48 28.19
N GLU A 355 13.63 5.37 27.70
CA GLU A 355 14.17 4.02 27.92
C GLU A 355 15.47 3.78 27.16
N MET A 356 15.71 4.53 26.08
CA MET A 356 16.90 4.43 25.24
C MET A 356 17.53 5.81 25.05
N ASP A 357 18.85 5.85 25.12
CA ASP A 357 19.64 6.95 24.57
C ASP A 357 19.87 6.73 23.06
N GLU A 358 20.53 7.69 22.40
CA GLU A 358 20.77 7.66 20.94
C GLU A 358 21.55 6.41 20.50
N THR A 359 22.53 5.96 21.30
CA THR A 359 23.33 4.77 21.02
C THR A 359 22.49 3.49 21.14
N GLN A 360 21.69 3.40 22.18
CA GLN A 360 20.80 2.26 22.43
C GLN A 360 19.70 2.18 21.37
N ALA A 361 19.15 3.33 20.95
CA ALA A 361 18.16 3.39 19.87
C ALA A 361 18.75 2.94 18.52
N TYR A 362 19.98 3.37 18.21
CA TYR A 362 20.70 2.88 17.03
C TYR A 362 20.96 1.37 17.11
N ASP A 363 21.45 0.87 18.22
CA ASP A 363 21.71 -0.57 18.40
C ASP A 363 20.43 -1.40 18.28
N ALA A 364 19.31 -0.90 18.82
CA ALA A 364 18.01 -1.53 18.68
C ALA A 364 17.51 -1.54 17.22
N PHE A 365 17.68 -0.43 16.49
CA PHE A 365 17.35 -0.32 15.08
C PHE A 365 18.16 -1.32 14.25
N ARG A 366 19.49 -1.29 14.36
CA ARG A 366 20.41 -2.19 13.66
C ARG A 366 20.11 -3.66 13.93
N SER A 367 19.87 -4.00 15.20
CA SER A 367 19.54 -5.37 15.62
C SER A 367 18.21 -5.84 15.03
N THR A 368 17.20 -4.97 14.98
CA THR A 368 15.89 -5.30 14.41
C THR A 368 15.99 -5.46 12.89
N MET A 369 16.71 -4.56 12.21
CA MET A 369 16.94 -4.65 10.76
C MET A 369 17.60 -5.99 10.35
N ASN A 370 18.55 -6.48 11.15
CA ASN A 370 19.29 -7.71 10.90
C ASN A 370 18.76 -8.92 11.70
N SER A 371 17.58 -8.79 12.34
CA SER A 371 16.97 -9.91 13.04
C SER A 371 16.57 -11.02 12.06
N LYS A 372 16.84 -12.26 12.43
CA LYS A 372 16.27 -13.40 11.73
C LYS A 372 14.88 -13.65 12.27
N ASP A 373 13.93 -13.90 11.40
CA ASP A 373 12.60 -14.32 11.82
C ASP A 373 12.73 -15.68 12.49
N SER A 374 12.59 -15.67 13.82
CA SER A 374 12.79 -16.85 14.68
C SER A 374 11.52 -17.69 14.89
N LYS A 375 10.44 -17.42 14.14
CA LYS A 375 9.27 -18.30 14.21
C LYS A 375 9.61 -19.58 13.48
N GLU A 376 9.51 -20.71 14.17
CA GLU A 376 9.37 -22.00 13.50
C GLU A 376 8.20 -21.84 12.52
N GLU A 377 8.52 -21.86 11.25
CA GLU A 377 7.52 -21.66 10.21
C GLU A 377 6.68 -22.93 10.14
N THR A 378 5.38 -22.81 10.40
CA THR A 378 4.46 -23.92 10.21
C THR A 378 4.42 -24.30 8.75
N THR A 379 4.44 -25.59 8.45
CA THR A 379 4.28 -26.10 7.10
C THR A 379 2.95 -26.82 6.96
N VAL A 380 2.33 -26.63 5.80
CA VAL A 380 1.10 -27.31 5.38
C VAL A 380 1.42 -28.10 4.12
N ASN A 381 0.89 -29.30 3.99
CA ASN A 381 1.01 -30.05 2.74
C ASN A 381 -0.35 -30.10 2.05
N PHE A 382 -0.49 -29.33 0.96
CA PHE A 382 -1.71 -29.31 0.16
C PHE A 382 -1.81 -30.56 -0.73
N GLU A 383 -2.94 -31.25 -0.63
CA GLU A 383 -3.18 -32.47 -1.42
C GLU A 383 -3.62 -32.15 -2.86
N ASN A 384 -4.27 -30.99 -3.05
CA ASN A 384 -4.82 -30.56 -4.32
C ASN A 384 -4.22 -29.22 -4.75
N GLU A 385 -4.34 -28.94 -6.04
CA GLU A 385 -3.97 -27.67 -6.64
C GLU A 385 -5.22 -26.96 -7.15
N TYR A 386 -5.33 -25.66 -6.89
CA TYR A 386 -6.41 -24.81 -7.37
C TYR A 386 -5.82 -23.51 -7.91
N ALA A 387 -6.13 -23.21 -9.16
CA ALA A 387 -5.60 -22.03 -9.84
C ALA A 387 -6.34 -20.76 -9.47
N ILE A 388 -5.64 -19.62 -9.59
CA ILE A 388 -6.20 -18.29 -9.54
C ILE A 388 -6.07 -17.63 -10.90
N SER A 389 -7.19 -17.23 -11.49
CA SER A 389 -7.28 -16.45 -12.73
C SER A 389 -8.65 -15.83 -12.83
N LEU A 390 -8.73 -14.63 -13.41
CA LEU A 390 -10.01 -13.94 -13.62
C LEU A 390 -10.76 -14.43 -14.86
N ASN A 391 -10.03 -14.84 -15.89
CA ASN A 391 -10.59 -15.10 -17.22
C ASN A 391 -11.03 -16.54 -17.42
N ASP A 392 -10.46 -17.48 -16.65
CA ASP A 392 -10.82 -18.90 -16.74
C ASP A 392 -11.76 -19.31 -15.61
N LYS A 393 -12.80 -20.07 -15.92
CA LYS A 393 -13.71 -20.67 -14.93
C LYS A 393 -12.93 -21.49 -13.89
N ASN A 394 -11.96 -22.27 -14.33
CA ASN A 394 -11.11 -23.09 -13.46
C ASN A 394 -10.12 -22.24 -12.66
N GLY A 395 -9.74 -21.08 -13.15
CA GLY A 395 -8.84 -20.15 -12.50
C GLY A 395 -9.42 -19.48 -11.25
N ARG A 396 -10.73 -19.59 -11.00
CA ARG A 396 -11.39 -19.08 -9.80
C ARG A 396 -11.42 -20.09 -8.66
N ASP A 397 -10.91 -21.28 -8.87
CA ASP A 397 -11.02 -22.39 -7.93
C ASP A 397 -10.27 -22.12 -6.64
N ALA A 398 -9.12 -21.44 -6.67
CA ALA A 398 -8.40 -21.05 -5.46
C ALA A 398 -9.22 -20.10 -4.59
N ALA A 399 -9.78 -19.04 -5.16
CA ALA A 399 -10.61 -18.07 -4.44
C ALA A 399 -11.86 -18.73 -3.84
N SER A 400 -12.52 -19.59 -4.62
CA SER A 400 -13.67 -20.37 -4.17
C SER A 400 -13.32 -21.31 -3.03
N SER A 401 -12.23 -22.05 -3.14
CA SER A 401 -11.75 -22.98 -2.12
C SER A 401 -11.43 -22.27 -0.80
N ILE A 402 -10.69 -21.16 -0.86
CA ILE A 402 -10.34 -20.34 0.31
C ILE A 402 -11.62 -19.80 0.98
N LEU A 403 -12.51 -19.18 0.20
CA LEU A 403 -13.74 -18.61 0.77
C LEU A 403 -14.67 -19.68 1.33
N THR A 404 -14.79 -20.83 0.67
CA THR A 404 -15.61 -21.96 1.14
C THR A 404 -15.06 -22.48 2.47
N THR A 405 -13.75 -22.66 2.59
CA THR A 405 -13.11 -23.06 3.85
C THR A 405 -13.44 -22.08 4.98
N ILE A 406 -13.28 -20.78 4.74
CA ILE A 406 -13.55 -19.74 5.75
C ILE A 406 -15.03 -19.70 6.11
N ARG A 407 -15.94 -19.82 5.13
CA ARG A 407 -17.40 -19.85 5.35
C ARG A 407 -17.81 -21.01 6.26
N GLU A 408 -17.28 -22.20 5.99
CA GLU A 408 -17.56 -23.41 6.75
C GLU A 408 -17.05 -23.33 8.19
N GLU A 409 -15.84 -22.83 8.39
CA GLU A 409 -15.25 -22.60 9.73
C GLU A 409 -16.07 -21.61 10.59
N ASN A 410 -16.82 -20.73 9.96
CA ASN A 410 -17.64 -19.73 10.66
C ASN A 410 -19.15 -20.09 10.69
N ASP A 411 -19.51 -21.32 10.34
CA ASP A 411 -20.89 -21.82 10.31
C ASP A 411 -21.85 -20.93 9.51
N ALA A 412 -21.35 -20.24 8.49
CA ALA A 412 -22.18 -19.41 7.61
C ALA A 412 -22.76 -20.25 6.45
N GLN A 413 -24.02 -19.95 6.09
CA GLN A 413 -24.67 -20.64 4.97
C GLN A 413 -24.19 -20.08 3.63
N LEU A 414 -23.95 -18.78 3.56
CA LEU A 414 -23.53 -18.06 2.37
C LEU A 414 -22.31 -17.21 2.68
N ALA A 415 -21.55 -16.85 1.64
CA ALA A 415 -20.53 -15.82 1.70
C ALA A 415 -20.49 -15.04 0.38
N LEU A 416 -20.19 -13.75 0.46
CA LEU A 416 -19.99 -12.87 -0.69
C LEU A 416 -18.90 -11.85 -0.38
N VAL A 417 -17.80 -11.92 -1.13
CA VAL A 417 -16.64 -11.04 -0.92
C VAL A 417 -16.07 -10.59 -2.28
N PRO A 418 -15.37 -9.44 -2.32
CA PRO A 418 -14.65 -9.03 -3.51
C PRO A 418 -13.54 -10.01 -3.89
N TYR A 419 -13.33 -10.18 -5.19
CA TYR A 419 -12.27 -11.05 -5.73
C TYR A 419 -10.86 -10.61 -5.33
N TYR A 420 -10.62 -9.32 -5.21
CA TYR A 420 -9.30 -8.75 -4.90
C TYR A 420 -8.72 -9.15 -3.54
N TYR A 421 -9.47 -9.84 -2.72
CA TYR A 421 -8.95 -10.42 -1.48
C TYR A 421 -8.11 -11.69 -1.71
N PHE A 422 -8.11 -12.23 -2.92
CA PHE A 422 -7.39 -13.44 -3.29
C PHE A 422 -6.26 -13.11 -4.26
N THR A 423 -5.06 -13.64 -4.01
CA THR A 423 -3.84 -13.20 -4.69
C THR A 423 -3.06 -14.32 -5.35
N SER A 424 -3.16 -15.54 -4.87
CA SER A 424 -2.35 -16.65 -5.36
C SER A 424 -3.14 -17.94 -5.50
N SER A 425 -2.69 -18.79 -6.42
CA SER A 425 -3.08 -20.19 -6.52
C SER A 425 -2.73 -20.96 -5.24
N ILE A 426 -3.47 -22.02 -4.96
CA ILE A 426 -3.08 -23.05 -4.00
C ILE A 426 -2.31 -24.10 -4.78
N TYR A 427 -1.00 -24.22 -4.53
CA TYR A 427 -0.15 -25.18 -5.20
C TYR A 427 -0.06 -26.47 -4.39
N LYS A 428 -0.12 -27.61 -5.06
CA LYS A 428 0.03 -28.92 -4.42
C LYS A 428 1.43 -29.11 -3.86
N GLY A 429 1.51 -29.65 -2.65
CA GLY A 429 2.79 -29.95 -1.98
C GLY A 429 2.99 -29.17 -0.69
N GLU A 430 4.21 -29.16 -0.20
CA GLU A 430 4.58 -28.47 1.03
C GLU A 430 4.58 -26.95 0.83
N CYS A 431 3.92 -26.24 1.74
CA CYS A 431 3.80 -24.80 1.73
C CYS A 431 4.05 -24.25 3.12
N THR A 432 4.87 -23.21 3.23
CA THR A 432 5.17 -22.57 4.51
C THR A 432 4.04 -21.62 4.93
N GLY A 433 3.93 -21.35 6.22
CA GLY A 433 2.89 -20.45 6.75
C GLY A 433 2.96 -19.05 6.17
N SER A 434 4.17 -18.54 5.89
CA SER A 434 4.35 -17.24 5.20
C SER A 434 3.80 -17.27 3.78
N ARG A 435 3.99 -18.36 3.03
CA ARG A 435 3.44 -18.54 1.68
C ARG A 435 1.91 -18.74 1.71
N VAL A 436 1.39 -19.44 2.72
CA VAL A 436 -0.08 -19.54 2.94
C VAL A 436 -0.70 -18.16 3.11
N ALA A 437 -0.07 -17.28 3.87
CA ALA A 437 -0.54 -15.91 4.06
C ALA A 437 -0.56 -15.07 2.76
N LEU A 438 0.28 -15.41 1.77
CA LEU A 438 0.29 -14.74 0.47
C LEU A 438 -0.87 -15.12 -0.45
N MET A 439 -1.67 -16.13 -0.11
CA MET A 439 -2.85 -16.52 -0.91
C MET A 439 -4.01 -15.56 -0.73
N THR A 440 -3.94 -14.69 0.29
CA THR A 440 -4.89 -13.62 0.55
C THR A 440 -4.19 -12.27 0.59
N ALA A 441 -4.82 -11.24 0.04
CA ALA A 441 -4.25 -9.89 0.01
C ALA A 441 -4.10 -9.29 1.42
N LYS A 442 -3.10 -8.44 1.63
CA LYS A 442 -2.97 -7.63 2.86
C LYS A 442 -4.24 -6.83 3.19
N SER A 443 -4.98 -6.44 2.17
CA SER A 443 -6.29 -5.81 2.31
C SER A 443 -7.36 -6.72 2.91
N SER A 444 -7.13 -8.02 2.94
CA SER A 444 -8.01 -8.98 3.61
C SER A 444 -7.82 -9.02 5.14
N ASP A 445 -6.96 -8.15 5.69
CA ASP A 445 -6.86 -7.93 7.15
C ASP A 445 -8.03 -7.12 7.71
N THR A 446 -9.02 -6.77 6.88
CA THR A 446 -10.29 -6.19 7.33
C THR A 446 -11.13 -7.22 8.09
N PRO A 447 -11.91 -6.78 9.11
CA PRO A 447 -12.75 -7.67 9.88
C PRO A 447 -13.77 -8.44 9.03
N LEU A 448 -14.08 -9.64 9.46
CA LEU A 448 -15.22 -10.40 8.95
C LEU A 448 -16.49 -10.12 9.73
N TYR A 449 -17.59 -10.17 9.03
CA TYR A 449 -18.94 -9.92 9.58
C TYR A 449 -19.88 -11.08 9.26
N LEU A 450 -20.77 -11.38 10.21
CA LEU A 450 -21.91 -12.27 10.00
C LEU A 450 -23.20 -11.47 10.09
N ALA A 451 -24.05 -11.63 9.09
CA ALA A 451 -25.38 -11.05 9.05
C ALA A 451 -26.44 -12.15 8.85
N LYS A 452 -27.68 -11.88 9.30
CA LYS A 452 -28.86 -12.65 8.95
C LYS A 452 -29.70 -11.82 7.98
N ILE A 453 -29.92 -12.35 6.81
CA ILE A 453 -30.66 -11.69 5.73
C ILE A 453 -31.62 -12.66 5.06
N ASN A 454 -32.71 -12.15 4.51
CA ASN A 454 -33.62 -12.97 3.71
C ASN A 454 -33.15 -13.07 2.25
N GLY A 455 -33.73 -14.01 1.51
CA GLY A 455 -33.30 -14.24 0.14
C GLY A 455 -33.53 -13.05 -0.79
N LYS A 456 -34.49 -12.15 -0.50
CA LYS A 456 -34.65 -10.90 -1.26
C LYS A 456 -33.44 -9.98 -1.05
N GLU A 457 -32.99 -9.84 0.18
CA GLU A 457 -31.79 -9.06 0.51
C GLU A 457 -30.51 -9.68 -0.10
N VAL A 458 -30.43 -11.01 -0.23
CA VAL A 458 -29.33 -11.67 -0.98
C VAL A 458 -29.29 -11.20 -2.43
N TYR A 459 -30.45 -11.16 -3.12
CA TYR A 459 -30.54 -10.64 -4.47
C TYR A 459 -30.17 -9.16 -4.56
N GLU A 460 -30.72 -8.34 -3.67
CA GLU A 460 -30.43 -6.89 -3.64
C GLU A 460 -28.95 -6.61 -3.36
N LEU A 461 -28.31 -7.40 -2.50
CA LEU A 461 -26.89 -7.28 -2.19
C LEU A 461 -26.03 -7.59 -3.42
N ALA A 462 -26.30 -8.71 -4.09
CA ALA A 462 -25.55 -9.09 -5.29
C ALA A 462 -25.78 -8.10 -6.45
N GLU A 463 -27.03 -7.70 -6.69
CA GLU A 463 -27.38 -6.73 -7.73
C GLU A 463 -26.72 -5.38 -7.49
N LYS A 464 -26.77 -4.90 -6.25
CA LYS A 464 -26.17 -3.62 -5.86
C LYS A 464 -24.65 -3.66 -5.89
N TYR A 465 -24.05 -4.78 -5.48
CA TYR A 465 -22.61 -5.00 -5.62
C TYR A 465 -22.18 -4.93 -7.10
N LEU A 466 -22.93 -5.53 -8.01
CA LEU A 466 -22.63 -5.52 -9.46
C LEU A 466 -22.87 -4.14 -10.11
N ALA A 467 -23.76 -3.33 -9.56
CA ALA A 467 -24.15 -2.03 -10.11
C ALA A 467 -23.34 -0.84 -9.57
N GLU A 468 -22.82 -0.95 -8.34
CA GLU A 468 -22.14 0.18 -7.68
C GLU A 468 -20.65 0.26 -8.05
N SER A 469 -20.24 1.48 -8.47
CA SER A 469 -18.89 1.95 -8.24
C SER A 469 -18.87 2.63 -6.87
N ASP A 470 -18.25 2.05 -5.87
CA ASP A 470 -18.09 2.72 -4.57
C ASP A 470 -16.79 3.52 -4.60
N GLU A 471 -16.88 4.86 -4.59
CA GLU A 471 -15.71 5.73 -4.60
C GLU A 471 -14.80 5.51 -3.38
N LYS A 472 -15.36 5.14 -2.23
CA LYS A 472 -14.59 4.88 -1.02
C LYS A 472 -13.80 3.58 -1.09
N PHE A 473 -14.38 2.54 -1.66
CA PHE A 473 -13.74 1.23 -1.81
C PHE A 473 -13.24 0.99 -3.23
N HIS A 474 -13.42 1.96 -4.14
CA HIS A 474 -12.97 1.92 -5.54
C HIS A 474 -13.41 0.68 -6.31
N ILE A 475 -14.59 0.14 -5.97
CA ILE A 475 -15.14 -1.01 -6.69
C ILE A 475 -15.70 -0.53 -8.01
N THR A 476 -15.10 -0.99 -9.09
CA THR A 476 -15.69 -0.91 -10.42
C THR A 476 -16.02 -2.33 -10.85
N ASN A 477 -17.27 -2.71 -10.79
CA ASN A 477 -17.72 -4.06 -11.12
C ASN A 477 -17.77 -4.34 -12.64
N LYS A 478 -17.28 -3.38 -13.44
CA LYS A 478 -17.25 -3.51 -14.89
C LYS A 478 -16.37 -4.67 -15.37
N TYR A 479 -15.30 -4.98 -14.63
CA TYR A 479 -14.30 -5.97 -15.01
C TYR A 479 -14.10 -7.09 -13.99
N GLU A 480 -14.80 -7.05 -12.85
CA GLU A 480 -14.54 -7.95 -11.75
C GLU A 480 -15.84 -8.49 -11.13
N LEU A 481 -15.96 -9.80 -11.09
CA LEU A 481 -17.06 -10.49 -10.42
C LEU A 481 -16.69 -10.81 -8.97
N PRO A 482 -17.66 -10.78 -8.03
CA PRO A 482 -17.39 -11.18 -6.66
C PRO A 482 -17.10 -12.67 -6.56
N VAL A 483 -16.49 -13.09 -5.45
CA VAL A 483 -16.41 -14.48 -5.05
C VAL A 483 -17.55 -14.79 -4.10
N ALA A 484 -18.26 -15.88 -4.37
CA ALA A 484 -19.36 -16.35 -3.54
C ALA A 484 -19.09 -17.80 -3.06
N SER A 485 -19.71 -18.19 -1.96
CA SER A 485 -19.74 -19.56 -1.48
C SER A 485 -21.08 -19.87 -0.84
N GLY A 486 -21.53 -21.11 -0.96
CA GLY A 486 -22.87 -21.56 -0.53
C GLY A 486 -23.99 -21.13 -1.48
N MET A 487 -23.68 -20.38 -2.53
CA MET A 487 -24.62 -19.94 -3.56
C MET A 487 -23.94 -19.85 -4.93
N LYS A 488 -24.74 -19.91 -5.98
CA LYS A 488 -24.32 -19.68 -7.35
C LYS A 488 -24.97 -18.41 -7.89
N ILE A 489 -24.16 -17.47 -8.34
CA ILE A 489 -24.61 -16.21 -8.95
C ILE A 489 -24.62 -16.38 -10.48
N ILE A 490 -25.74 -16.11 -11.11
CA ILE A 490 -25.91 -16.15 -12.57
C ILE A 490 -25.98 -14.72 -13.06
N VAL A 491 -25.04 -14.33 -13.89
CA VAL A 491 -24.95 -12.98 -14.44
C VAL A 491 -25.01 -13.00 -15.96
N ARG A 492 -25.45 -11.89 -16.55
CA ARG A 492 -25.35 -11.64 -17.98
C ARG A 492 -24.27 -10.61 -18.23
N GLN A 493 -23.43 -10.87 -19.21
CA GLN A 493 -22.46 -9.88 -19.66
C GLN A 493 -23.14 -8.78 -20.46
N GLU A 494 -22.90 -7.54 -20.07
CA GLU A 494 -23.40 -6.33 -20.71
C GLU A 494 -22.23 -5.56 -21.33
N GLU A 495 -22.52 -4.55 -22.18
CA GLU A 495 -21.47 -3.71 -22.76
C GLU A 495 -20.58 -3.02 -21.71
N ASN A 496 -21.17 -2.67 -20.57
CA ASN A 496 -20.50 -1.93 -19.50
C ASN A 496 -20.51 -2.66 -18.14
N GLY A 497 -20.25 -3.98 -18.13
CA GLY A 497 -20.14 -4.77 -16.90
C GLY A 497 -21.05 -6.01 -16.90
N PHE A 498 -21.67 -6.28 -15.76
CA PHE A 498 -22.50 -7.45 -15.57
C PHE A 498 -23.85 -7.05 -14.94
N SER A 499 -24.92 -7.70 -15.35
CA SER A 499 -26.22 -7.62 -14.70
C SER A 499 -26.56 -8.95 -14.00
N LEU A 500 -27.18 -8.88 -12.82
CA LEU A 500 -27.65 -10.06 -12.12
C LEU A 500 -28.87 -10.66 -12.84
N LYS A 501 -28.83 -11.95 -13.12
CA LYS A 501 -29.95 -12.69 -13.67
C LYS A 501 -30.69 -13.51 -12.62
N ASP A 502 -29.97 -14.34 -11.87
CA ASP A 502 -30.53 -15.19 -10.83
C ASP A 502 -29.48 -15.58 -9.78
N ILE A 503 -29.95 -16.10 -8.65
CA ILE A 503 -29.10 -16.70 -7.61
C ILE A 503 -29.70 -18.04 -7.22
N GLU A 504 -28.85 -19.07 -7.17
CA GLU A 504 -29.21 -20.41 -6.71
C GLU A 504 -28.54 -20.73 -5.38
N VAL A 505 -29.30 -21.30 -4.46
CA VAL A 505 -28.79 -21.90 -3.21
C VAL A 505 -29.19 -23.38 -3.21
N ASN A 506 -28.22 -24.27 -2.97
CA ASN A 506 -28.43 -25.72 -3.06
C ASN A 506 -29.02 -26.16 -4.41
N LYS A 507 -28.50 -25.59 -5.53
CA LYS A 507 -28.94 -25.88 -6.90
C LYS A 507 -30.42 -25.58 -7.17
N LYS A 508 -31.02 -24.70 -6.39
CA LYS A 508 -32.40 -24.23 -6.54
C LYS A 508 -32.42 -22.72 -6.49
N LYS A 509 -33.34 -22.13 -7.23
CA LYS A 509 -33.60 -20.69 -7.15
C LYS A 509 -33.80 -20.27 -5.69
N THR A 510 -33.12 -19.20 -5.29
CA THR A 510 -33.15 -18.72 -3.92
C THR A 510 -34.58 -18.34 -3.49
N ASP A 511 -35.03 -18.91 -2.37
CA ASP A 511 -36.29 -18.55 -1.74
C ASP A 511 -36.17 -17.17 -1.11
N LYS A 512 -36.95 -16.21 -1.61
CA LYS A 512 -36.87 -14.81 -1.22
C LYS A 512 -37.26 -14.53 0.23
N ASP A 513 -38.10 -15.42 0.82
CA ASP A 513 -38.61 -15.25 2.18
C ASP A 513 -37.77 -16.02 3.21
N LYS A 514 -36.90 -16.91 2.77
CA LYS A 514 -36.06 -17.71 3.65
C LYS A 514 -34.90 -16.88 4.18
N GLU A 515 -34.64 -17.01 5.49
CA GLU A 515 -33.45 -16.42 6.12
C GLU A 515 -32.18 -17.25 5.87
N TYR A 516 -31.09 -16.55 5.69
CA TYR A 516 -29.73 -17.08 5.52
C TYR A 516 -28.75 -16.35 6.42
N SER A 517 -27.78 -17.07 6.97
CA SER A 517 -26.57 -16.45 7.52
C SER A 517 -25.56 -16.22 6.41
N ILE A 518 -25.01 -15.02 6.34
CA ILE A 518 -24.04 -14.64 5.30
C ILE A 518 -22.77 -14.06 5.92
N LEU A 519 -21.61 -14.51 5.41
CA LEU A 519 -20.30 -13.99 5.76
C LEU A 519 -19.92 -12.88 4.77
N LEU A 520 -19.47 -11.75 5.32
CA LEU A 520 -19.17 -10.52 4.58
C LEU A 520 -17.83 -9.93 5.03
N THR A 521 -17.23 -9.15 4.15
CA THR A 521 -16.13 -8.22 4.47
C THR A 521 -16.67 -6.79 4.62
N ASP A 522 -15.84 -5.83 4.99
CA ASP A 522 -16.22 -4.42 5.13
C ASP A 522 -16.95 -3.88 3.90
N THR A 523 -16.44 -4.21 2.71
CA THR A 523 -17.02 -3.76 1.44
C THR A 523 -18.44 -4.26 1.26
N THR A 524 -18.64 -5.57 1.35
CA THR A 524 -19.97 -6.17 1.14
C THR A 524 -20.92 -5.85 2.30
N MET A 525 -20.41 -5.71 3.53
CA MET A 525 -21.16 -5.23 4.69
C MET A 525 -21.67 -3.80 4.47
N SER A 526 -20.81 -2.91 3.93
CA SER A 526 -21.20 -1.53 3.64
C SER A 526 -22.30 -1.46 2.58
N VAL A 527 -22.26 -2.32 1.56
CA VAL A 527 -23.35 -2.43 0.57
C VAL A 527 -24.64 -2.92 1.24
N LEU A 528 -24.55 -3.95 2.10
CA LEU A 528 -25.73 -4.45 2.83
C LEU A 528 -26.37 -3.38 3.73
N LYS A 529 -25.57 -2.56 4.40
CA LYS A 529 -26.07 -1.45 5.23
C LYS A 529 -26.83 -0.38 4.44
N LYS A 530 -26.50 -0.17 3.17
CA LYS A 530 -27.25 0.73 2.29
C LYS A 530 -28.62 0.15 1.89
N ILE A 531 -28.74 -1.19 1.85
CA ILE A 531 -30.00 -1.90 1.54
C ILE A 531 -30.89 -1.94 2.77
N ASN A 532 -30.32 -2.36 3.89
CA ASN A 532 -31.01 -2.49 5.16
C ASN A 532 -30.17 -1.88 6.31
N PRO A 533 -30.35 -0.58 6.62
CA PRO A 533 -29.62 0.08 7.71
C PRO A 533 -29.81 -0.56 9.08
N GLU A 534 -30.96 -1.19 9.31
CA GLU A 534 -31.34 -1.84 10.57
C GLU A 534 -30.89 -3.31 10.63
N CYS A 535 -30.25 -3.83 9.60
CA CYS A 535 -29.77 -5.21 9.57
C CYS A 535 -28.84 -5.49 10.74
N GLU A 536 -29.12 -6.56 11.48
CA GLU A 536 -28.26 -7.03 12.56
C GLU A 536 -26.99 -7.66 11.96
N ILE A 537 -25.86 -6.97 12.14
CA ILE A 537 -24.55 -7.41 11.68
C ILE A 537 -23.64 -7.55 12.88
N ARG A 538 -23.04 -8.72 13.03
CA ARG A 538 -22.07 -9.02 14.07
C ARG A 538 -20.67 -9.10 13.47
N GLN A 539 -19.77 -8.26 13.94
CA GLN A 539 -18.34 -8.40 13.66
C GLN A 539 -17.78 -9.64 14.38
N LEU A 540 -16.99 -10.44 13.69
CA LEU A 540 -16.25 -11.54 14.28
C LEU A 540 -15.04 -10.96 15.02
N LYS A 541 -14.93 -11.27 16.31
CA LYS A 541 -13.87 -10.70 17.14
C LYS A 541 -12.50 -11.19 16.69
N ASP A 542 -11.60 -10.25 16.47
CA ASP A 542 -10.19 -10.50 16.10
C ASP A 542 -10.01 -11.46 14.90
N THR A 543 -11.02 -11.49 14.00
CA THR A 543 -11.02 -12.40 12.85
C THR A 543 -11.11 -11.59 11.56
N THR A 544 -10.10 -11.75 10.71
CA THR A 544 -10.05 -11.23 9.36
C THR A 544 -10.11 -12.39 8.36
N LEU A 545 -10.33 -12.10 7.08
CA LEU A 545 -10.31 -13.15 6.05
C LEU A 545 -8.95 -13.84 5.98
N SER A 546 -7.88 -13.07 6.05
CA SER A 546 -6.50 -13.60 6.04
C SER A 546 -6.20 -14.43 7.30
N SER A 547 -6.57 -13.93 8.49
CA SER A 547 -6.33 -14.66 9.74
C SER A 547 -7.15 -15.95 9.84
N ALA A 548 -8.39 -15.95 9.34
CA ALA A 548 -9.23 -17.14 9.29
C ALA A 548 -8.62 -18.22 8.38
N TRP A 549 -8.17 -17.81 7.19
CA TRP A 549 -7.51 -18.70 6.25
C TRP A 549 -6.23 -19.31 6.83
N THR A 550 -5.32 -18.48 7.32
CA THR A 550 -4.04 -18.96 7.88
C THR A 550 -4.23 -19.83 9.11
N ALA A 551 -5.22 -19.53 9.97
CA ALA A 551 -5.55 -20.34 11.13
C ALA A 551 -6.10 -21.73 10.74
N ALA A 552 -7.01 -21.79 9.76
CA ALA A 552 -7.55 -23.04 9.25
C ALA A 552 -6.41 -23.94 8.71
N MET A 553 -5.50 -23.39 7.94
CA MET A 553 -4.35 -24.13 7.40
C MET A 553 -3.36 -24.54 8.49
N ALA A 554 -3.07 -23.67 9.45
CA ALA A 554 -2.18 -24.00 10.58
C ALA A 554 -2.72 -25.13 11.47
N ASN A 555 -4.05 -25.31 11.52
CA ASN A 555 -4.68 -26.43 12.22
C ASN A 555 -4.61 -27.76 11.44
N GLY A 556 -3.97 -27.81 10.29
CA GLY A 556 -3.78 -29.01 9.47
C GLY A 556 -4.99 -29.39 8.63
N GLN A 557 -5.93 -28.47 8.44
CA GLN A 557 -7.05 -28.67 7.53
C GLN A 557 -6.57 -28.66 6.07
N GLN A 558 -7.29 -29.41 5.23
CA GLN A 558 -7.18 -29.22 3.78
C GLN A 558 -8.20 -28.18 3.31
N PRO A 559 -7.88 -27.40 2.29
CA PRO A 559 -8.84 -26.49 1.67
C PRO A 559 -10.11 -27.25 1.24
N SER A 560 -11.27 -26.64 1.46
CA SER A 560 -12.53 -27.17 0.95
C SER A 560 -12.50 -27.25 -0.58
N ALA A 561 -13.23 -28.20 -1.16
CA ALA A 561 -13.35 -28.25 -2.62
C ALA A 561 -13.99 -26.96 -3.16
N PRO A 562 -13.49 -26.43 -4.29
CA PRO A 562 -14.06 -25.25 -4.91
C PRO A 562 -15.52 -25.48 -5.33
N GLU A 563 -16.35 -24.45 -5.19
CA GLU A 563 -17.74 -24.43 -5.62
C GLU A 563 -17.89 -23.77 -6.99
N ASP A 564 -18.82 -24.24 -7.80
CA ASP A 564 -19.24 -23.56 -9.05
C ASP A 564 -20.17 -22.38 -8.69
N TYR A 565 -19.58 -21.26 -8.24
CA TYR A 565 -20.30 -20.14 -7.64
C TYR A 565 -20.70 -19.04 -8.63
N ILE A 566 -20.27 -19.11 -9.89
CA ILE A 566 -20.54 -18.07 -10.87
C ILE A 566 -20.86 -18.67 -12.26
N GLU A 567 -21.86 -18.12 -12.91
CA GLU A 567 -22.21 -18.46 -14.29
C GLU A 567 -22.40 -17.17 -15.09
N VAL A 568 -21.65 -17.02 -16.18
CA VAL A 568 -21.77 -15.87 -17.08
C VAL A 568 -22.50 -16.30 -18.33
N GLU A 569 -23.70 -15.75 -18.53
CA GLU A 569 -24.43 -15.89 -19.79
C GLU A 569 -23.98 -14.80 -20.78
N LYS A 570 -23.78 -15.19 -22.03
CA LYS A 570 -23.42 -14.30 -23.14
C LYS A 570 -24.64 -13.59 -23.70
#